data_c3103a6ca2783d8da5363c1360599fae
#
_entry.id   c3103a6ca2783d8da5363c1360599fae
#
_cell.length_a   1.000
_cell.length_b   1.000
_cell.length_c   1.000
_cell.angle_alpha   90.00
_cell.angle_beta   90.00
_cell.angle_gamma   90.00
#
_symmetry.space_group_name_H-M   'P 1'
#
loop_
_entity.id
_entity.type
_entity.pdbx_description
1 polymer ?
#
loop_
_entity_poly.entity_id
_entity_poly.type
_entity_poly.pdbx_seq_one_letter_code
_entity_poly.pdbx_strand_id
1 'polypeptide(L)'
;MGARLSDYDYVLPRELIAQRPLECRQDSRMMVLHRARQKIEHREFREVKTFLQPGDLVVLNDTRVLTARRFSDDDAVEFLFLERLGSTRWKCMVTPGRKMRIGATAMIDDVCLRVEEITPDGERIVAFDKDFDVYASGSMPLPPYVNRPSDESDAARYQTVFAREPGAVAAPTAGLHFTSEILSEIPHTFVTLHVGPGTFLPVRSENIAEHRMHAERFSISPEAADKINNAQRIVAVGTTAMRVLETTALQTRLLGEIVGQAHRLPSAGGAPALQQPEPSHIEPQSGETDLFIYPPFTFRVVDALLTNFHLPRSTLLMLVSAFAGREFILRAYDEAVHDRYRFYSYGDCMLIL
;
A
#
# COMPACT_ATOMS: atom_id res chain seq x y z
N MET A 1 -3.13 -6.93 -25.28
CA MET A 1 -4.41 -6.20 -25.21
C MET A 1 -4.59 -5.66 -23.80
N GLY A 2 -5.06 -4.43 -23.65
CA GLY A 2 -5.51 -3.91 -22.37
C GLY A 2 -4.48 -3.12 -21.56
N ALA A 3 -3.91 -2.10 -22.17
CA ALA A 3 -3.11 -1.13 -21.46
C ALA A 3 -3.88 0.19 -21.23
N ARG A 4 -5.22 0.16 -21.20
CA ARG A 4 -6.03 1.36 -21.05
C ARG A 4 -6.60 1.47 -19.64
N LEU A 5 -6.57 2.69 -19.11
CA LEU A 5 -7.14 3.01 -17.80
C LEU A 5 -8.64 2.69 -17.74
N SER A 6 -9.36 2.95 -18.85
CA SER A 6 -10.79 2.65 -18.99
C SER A 6 -11.15 1.16 -18.89
N ASP A 7 -10.18 0.24 -19.10
CA ASP A 7 -10.38 -1.21 -18.93
C ASP A 7 -10.52 -1.62 -17.45
N TYR A 8 -10.21 -0.73 -16.52
CA TYR A 8 -10.25 -0.92 -15.07
C TYR A 8 -11.27 -0.01 -14.40
N ASP A 9 -12.40 0.18 -15.05
CA ASP A 9 -13.49 1.02 -14.56
C ASP A 9 -14.69 0.19 -14.12
N TYR A 10 -15.40 0.68 -13.12
CA TYR A 10 -16.68 0.15 -12.68
C TYR A 10 -17.49 1.24 -11.99
N VAL A 11 -18.80 1.07 -11.87
CA VAL A 11 -19.69 2.04 -11.24
C VAL A 11 -19.71 1.82 -9.74
N LEU A 12 -19.18 2.78 -8.97
CA LEU A 12 -19.20 2.75 -7.50
C LEU A 12 -20.15 3.81 -6.95
N PRO A 13 -21.28 3.42 -6.34
CA PRO A 13 -22.13 4.34 -5.60
C PRO A 13 -21.38 4.97 -4.40
N ARG A 14 -21.48 6.29 -4.27
CA ARG A 14 -20.74 7.03 -3.23
C ARG A 14 -21.09 6.60 -1.81
N GLU A 15 -22.33 6.20 -1.58
CA GLU A 15 -22.83 5.72 -0.29
C GLU A 15 -22.18 4.40 0.18
N LEU A 16 -21.53 3.65 -0.72
CA LEU A 16 -20.79 2.45 -0.36
C LEU A 16 -19.38 2.75 0.15
N ILE A 17 -18.90 3.98 -0.01
CA ILE A 17 -17.58 4.39 0.51
C ILE A 17 -17.67 4.59 2.02
N ALA A 18 -17.03 3.70 2.77
CA ALA A 18 -17.08 3.72 4.23
C ALA A 18 -16.44 4.98 4.81
N GLN A 19 -17.22 5.79 5.51
CA GLN A 19 -16.73 7.03 6.15
C GLN A 19 -16.22 6.80 7.57
N ARG A 20 -16.60 5.69 8.21
CA ARG A 20 -16.17 5.28 9.55
C ARG A 20 -15.91 3.79 9.61
N PRO A 21 -14.95 3.34 10.45
CA PRO A 21 -14.76 1.92 10.69
C PRO A 21 -15.97 1.31 11.41
N LEU A 22 -16.12 0.00 11.30
CA LEU A 22 -17.04 -0.75 12.16
C LEU A 22 -16.58 -0.67 13.62
N GLU A 23 -17.46 -0.90 14.58
CA GLU A 23 -17.11 -0.91 15.99
C GLU A 23 -16.04 -1.97 16.29
N CYS A 24 -16.27 -3.21 15.86
CA CYS A 24 -15.27 -4.28 15.93
C CYS A 24 -14.56 -4.44 14.61
N ARG A 25 -13.21 -4.54 14.64
CA ARG A 25 -12.38 -4.66 13.42
C ARG A 25 -12.70 -5.91 12.62
N GLN A 26 -12.96 -7.02 13.30
CA GLN A 26 -13.20 -8.34 12.71
C GLN A 26 -14.62 -8.57 12.18
N ASP A 27 -15.52 -7.60 12.33
CA ASP A 27 -16.91 -7.72 11.88
C ASP A 27 -17.11 -7.29 10.43
N SER A 28 -16.04 -6.91 9.73
CA SER A 28 -16.10 -6.62 8.31
C SER A 28 -16.46 -7.87 7.51
N ARG A 29 -17.19 -7.67 6.42
CA ARG A 29 -17.45 -8.75 5.46
C ARG A 29 -16.17 -9.05 4.68
N MET A 30 -16.01 -10.32 4.31
CA MET A 30 -14.89 -10.82 3.53
C MET A 30 -15.41 -11.57 2.30
N MET A 31 -15.08 -11.08 1.10
CA MET A 31 -15.36 -11.79 -0.13
C MET A 31 -14.18 -12.70 -0.47
N VAL A 32 -14.40 -14.01 -0.50
CA VAL A 32 -13.35 -14.99 -0.83
C VAL A 32 -13.42 -15.34 -2.31
N LEU A 33 -12.32 -15.10 -3.01
CA LEU A 33 -12.17 -15.30 -4.44
C LEU A 33 -11.27 -16.51 -4.73
N HIS A 34 -11.82 -17.62 -5.23
CA HIS A 34 -11.08 -18.80 -5.64
C HIS A 34 -10.67 -18.67 -7.12
N ARG A 35 -9.43 -18.21 -7.38
CA ARG A 35 -8.93 -17.92 -8.73
C ARG A 35 -9.06 -19.10 -9.69
N ALA A 36 -8.60 -20.28 -9.27
CA ALA A 36 -8.60 -21.46 -10.12
C ALA A 36 -10.00 -21.95 -10.50
N ARG A 37 -10.99 -21.74 -9.64
CA ARG A 37 -12.38 -22.19 -9.84
C ARG A 37 -13.29 -21.07 -10.30
N GLN A 38 -12.82 -19.83 -10.34
CA GLN A 38 -13.63 -18.64 -10.66
C GLN A 38 -14.89 -18.52 -9.79
N LYS A 39 -14.78 -18.95 -8.50
CA LYS A 39 -15.88 -18.98 -7.52
C LYS A 39 -15.73 -17.86 -6.52
N ILE A 40 -16.85 -17.23 -6.16
CA ILE A 40 -16.98 -16.22 -5.12
C ILE A 40 -17.71 -16.82 -3.92
N GLU A 41 -17.25 -16.51 -2.70
CA GLU A 41 -17.93 -16.84 -1.45
C GLU A 41 -18.00 -15.61 -0.56
N HIS A 42 -19.10 -15.48 0.21
CA HIS A 42 -19.27 -14.40 1.19
C HIS A 42 -19.05 -14.94 2.60
N ARG A 43 -18.22 -14.25 3.36
CA ARG A 43 -17.80 -14.61 4.72
C ARG A 43 -17.69 -13.35 5.58
N GLU A 44 -17.40 -13.54 6.86
CA GLU A 44 -16.96 -12.49 7.77
C GLU A 44 -15.44 -12.61 7.97
N PHE A 45 -14.77 -11.48 8.19
CA PHE A 45 -13.30 -11.48 8.36
C PHE A 45 -12.85 -12.36 9.53
N ARG A 46 -13.65 -12.48 10.60
CA ARG A 46 -13.35 -13.38 11.73
C ARG A 46 -13.12 -14.84 11.34
N GLU A 47 -13.59 -15.25 10.16
CA GLU A 47 -13.40 -16.59 9.61
C GLU A 47 -12.08 -16.74 8.82
N VAL A 48 -11.26 -15.67 8.70
CA VAL A 48 -10.05 -15.67 7.86
C VAL A 48 -9.12 -16.83 8.13
N LYS A 49 -8.99 -17.24 9.40
CA LYS A 49 -8.13 -18.37 9.80
C LYS A 49 -8.59 -19.72 9.25
N THR A 50 -9.86 -19.90 8.89
CA THR A 50 -10.37 -21.15 8.30
C THR A 50 -9.91 -21.37 6.86
N PHE A 51 -9.38 -20.32 6.22
CA PHE A 51 -8.81 -20.35 4.88
C PHE A 51 -7.29 -20.52 4.86
N LEU A 52 -6.66 -20.48 6.03
CA LEU A 52 -5.22 -20.74 6.17
C LEU A 52 -4.97 -22.25 6.27
N GLN A 53 -3.87 -22.70 5.67
CA GLN A 53 -3.45 -24.09 5.62
C GLN A 53 -2.18 -24.28 6.45
N PRO A 54 -1.88 -25.51 6.90
CA PRO A 54 -0.58 -25.79 7.48
C PRO A 54 0.55 -25.40 6.52
N GLY A 55 1.55 -24.69 7.03
CA GLY A 55 2.66 -24.18 6.21
C GLY A 55 2.43 -22.79 5.61
N ASP A 56 1.24 -22.18 5.78
CA ASP A 56 1.00 -20.79 5.41
C ASP A 56 1.75 -19.83 6.34
N LEU A 57 2.23 -18.73 5.75
CA LEU A 57 2.73 -17.58 6.49
C LEU A 57 2.00 -16.31 6.05
N VAL A 58 1.41 -15.60 7.00
CA VAL A 58 0.76 -14.32 6.77
C VAL A 58 1.79 -13.19 6.89
N VAL A 59 1.98 -12.41 5.84
CA VAL A 59 2.94 -11.30 5.80
C VAL A 59 2.20 -9.96 5.83
N LEU A 60 2.45 -9.18 6.88
CA LEU A 60 1.76 -7.90 7.16
C LEU A 60 2.74 -6.73 7.06
N ASN A 61 2.20 -5.54 6.79
CA ASN A 61 2.97 -4.29 6.79
C ASN A 61 2.81 -3.59 8.15
N ASP A 62 3.89 -3.49 8.94
CA ASP A 62 3.90 -2.94 10.29
C ASP A 62 4.17 -1.44 10.37
N THR A 63 4.10 -0.75 9.25
CA THR A 63 4.29 0.70 9.23
C THR A 63 3.26 1.41 10.11
N ARG A 64 3.71 2.48 10.78
CA ARG A 64 2.89 3.34 11.62
C ARG A 64 2.63 4.67 10.93
N VAL A 65 1.36 5.07 10.86
CA VAL A 65 0.95 6.36 10.31
C VAL A 65 1.32 7.48 11.28
N LEU A 66 1.90 8.55 10.73
CA LEU A 66 2.23 9.76 11.46
C LEU A 66 1.06 10.75 11.44
N THR A 67 0.93 11.56 12.48
CA THR A 67 -0.03 12.67 12.56
C THR A 67 0.46 13.85 11.71
N ALA A 68 0.63 13.59 10.41
CA ALA A 68 1.37 14.43 9.49
C ALA A 68 0.54 15.56 8.86
N ARG A 69 -0.76 15.64 9.18
CA ARG A 69 -1.65 16.69 8.64
C ARG A 69 -1.71 17.88 9.59
N ARG A 70 -1.45 19.07 9.05
CA ARG A 70 -1.52 20.35 9.76
C ARG A 70 -2.30 21.36 8.94
N PHE A 71 -2.85 22.35 9.63
CA PHE A 71 -3.47 23.52 9.01
C PHE A 71 -2.72 24.78 9.41
N SER A 72 -2.72 25.79 8.56
CA SER A 72 -2.28 27.13 8.97
C SER A 72 -3.21 27.68 10.05
N ASP A 73 -2.70 28.59 10.91
CA ASP A 73 -3.46 29.14 12.03
C ASP A 73 -4.74 29.87 11.63
N ASP A 74 -4.86 30.28 10.35
CA ASP A 74 -6.05 30.86 9.74
C ASP A 74 -6.94 29.83 9.03
N ASP A 75 -6.66 28.53 9.14
CA ASP A 75 -7.32 27.39 8.47
C ASP A 75 -7.36 27.50 6.93
N ALA A 76 -6.58 28.41 6.35
CA ALA A 76 -6.62 28.70 4.92
C ALA A 76 -5.81 27.73 4.07
N VAL A 77 -4.89 27.01 4.68
CA VAL A 77 -3.96 26.08 4.00
C VAL A 77 -3.79 24.81 4.82
N GLU A 78 -3.98 23.67 4.15
CA GLU A 78 -3.65 22.34 4.66
C GLU A 78 -2.25 21.95 4.21
N PHE A 79 -1.46 21.42 5.12
CA PHE A 79 -0.14 20.80 4.89
C PHE A 79 -0.19 19.32 5.26
N LEU A 80 0.29 18.48 4.35
CA LEU A 80 0.58 17.08 4.63
C LEU A 80 2.10 16.90 4.59
N PHE A 81 2.74 16.80 5.75
CA PHE A 81 4.18 16.63 5.86
C PHE A 81 4.60 15.22 5.51
N LEU A 82 5.56 15.08 4.59
CA LEU A 82 5.97 13.79 4.01
C LEU A 82 7.33 13.34 4.53
N GLU A 83 8.28 14.29 4.62
CA GLU A 83 9.66 13.96 4.91
C GLU A 83 10.38 15.12 5.59
N ARG A 84 11.18 14.82 6.61
CA ARG A 84 12.06 15.79 7.24
C ARG A 84 13.39 15.84 6.51
N LEU A 85 13.75 17.00 5.97
CA LEU A 85 14.98 17.20 5.20
C LEU A 85 16.12 17.83 6.02
N GLY A 86 15.82 18.27 7.23
CA GLY A 86 16.78 18.93 8.14
C GLY A 86 16.13 19.36 9.44
N SER A 87 16.82 20.13 10.26
CA SER A 87 16.29 20.61 11.55
C SER A 87 14.99 21.41 11.38
N THR A 88 14.95 22.28 10.37
CA THR A 88 13.83 23.18 10.10
C THR A 88 13.17 22.95 8.75
N ARG A 89 13.73 22.07 7.90
CA ARG A 89 13.27 21.88 6.51
C ARG A 89 12.45 20.62 6.36
N TRP A 90 11.34 20.76 5.63
CA TRP A 90 10.39 19.68 5.41
C TRP A 90 9.89 19.64 3.97
N LYS A 91 9.63 18.44 3.47
CA LYS A 91 8.87 18.22 2.24
C LYS A 91 7.40 17.98 2.61
N CYS A 92 6.47 18.64 1.94
CA CYS A 92 5.05 18.51 2.18
C CYS A 92 4.20 18.71 0.91
N MET A 93 3.02 18.11 0.91
CA MET A 93 1.94 18.50 0.01
C MET A 93 1.15 19.64 0.64
N VAL A 94 0.56 20.49 -0.20
CA VAL A 94 -0.16 21.69 0.25
C VAL A 94 -1.47 21.89 -0.52
N THR A 95 -2.54 22.15 0.21
CA THR A 95 -3.88 22.40 -0.35
C THR A 95 -4.49 23.70 0.22
N PRO A 96 -4.87 24.68 -0.61
CA PRO A 96 -4.69 24.76 -2.05
C PRO A 96 -3.28 25.25 -2.44
N GLY A 97 -2.60 24.53 -3.33
CA GLY A 97 -1.23 24.82 -3.73
C GLY A 97 -1.00 26.25 -4.29
N ARG A 98 -2.05 26.89 -4.86
CA ARG A 98 -1.96 28.27 -5.39
C ARG A 98 -1.63 29.32 -4.32
N LYS A 99 -1.94 29.07 -3.05
CA LYS A 99 -1.64 29.97 -1.93
C LYS A 99 -0.19 29.89 -1.48
N MET A 100 0.46 28.75 -1.71
CA MET A 100 1.82 28.47 -1.24
C MET A 100 2.79 28.37 -2.44
N ARG A 101 3.08 29.52 -3.05
CA ARG A 101 4.11 29.71 -4.08
C ARG A 101 5.47 29.91 -3.42
N ILE A 102 6.55 29.81 -4.18
CA ILE A 102 7.91 30.09 -3.68
C ILE A 102 7.93 31.47 -3.02
N GLY A 103 8.47 31.54 -1.80
CA GLY A 103 8.52 32.74 -0.98
C GLY A 103 7.27 33.03 -0.13
N ALA A 104 6.15 32.34 -0.37
CA ALA A 104 4.96 32.47 0.47
C ALA A 104 5.22 31.95 1.88
N THR A 105 4.55 32.53 2.87
CA THR A 105 4.64 32.15 4.29
C THR A 105 3.29 31.74 4.85
N ALA A 106 3.31 30.91 5.88
CA ALA A 106 2.16 30.57 6.70
C ALA A 106 2.60 30.40 8.16
N MET A 107 1.66 30.51 9.08
CA MET A 107 1.86 30.22 10.50
C MET A 107 1.24 28.88 10.86
N ILE A 108 1.93 28.09 11.67
CA ILE A 108 1.42 26.85 12.30
C ILE A 108 1.86 26.86 13.75
N ASP A 109 0.92 26.89 14.72
CA ASP A 109 1.19 26.98 16.14
C ASP A 109 2.16 28.13 16.47
N ASP A 110 1.91 29.31 15.93
CA ASP A 110 2.75 30.51 16.09
C ASP A 110 4.21 30.35 15.58
N VAL A 111 4.47 29.36 14.71
CA VAL A 111 5.78 29.17 14.05
C VAL A 111 5.63 29.49 12.56
N CYS A 112 6.50 30.38 12.08
CA CYS A 112 6.48 30.77 10.67
C CYS A 112 7.18 29.72 9.81
N LEU A 113 6.52 29.30 8.72
CA LEU A 113 7.14 28.55 7.65
C LEU A 113 7.16 29.36 6.36
N ARG A 114 8.17 29.11 5.52
CA ARG A 114 8.31 29.69 4.19
C ARG A 114 8.52 28.60 3.15
N VAL A 115 7.88 28.76 1.99
CA VAL A 115 8.14 27.87 0.82
C VAL A 115 9.45 28.29 0.17
N GLU A 116 10.41 27.37 0.14
CA GLU A 116 11.71 27.56 -0.52
C GLU A 116 11.70 27.06 -1.97
N GLU A 117 11.02 25.93 -2.22
CA GLU A 117 11.04 25.25 -3.52
C GLU A 117 9.70 24.56 -3.80
N ILE A 118 9.41 24.34 -5.08
CA ILE A 118 8.32 23.51 -5.55
C ILE A 118 8.93 22.41 -6.41
N THR A 119 8.75 21.14 -5.99
CA THR A 119 9.28 19.99 -6.72
C THR A 119 8.54 19.78 -8.06
N PRO A 120 9.12 19.03 -9.01
CA PRO A 120 8.43 18.68 -10.26
C PRO A 120 7.07 18.00 -10.05
N ASP A 121 6.90 17.24 -8.94
CA ASP A 121 5.64 16.57 -8.58
C ASP A 121 4.64 17.51 -7.90
N GLY A 122 5.02 18.78 -7.70
CA GLY A 122 4.16 19.80 -7.10
C GLY A 122 4.19 19.85 -5.58
N GLU A 123 5.04 19.08 -4.93
CA GLU A 123 5.29 19.16 -3.48
C GLU A 123 6.04 20.45 -3.13
N ARG A 124 6.04 20.85 -1.86
CA ARG A 124 6.76 22.03 -1.36
C ARG A 124 7.90 21.60 -0.46
N ILE A 125 9.04 22.22 -0.63
CA ILE A 125 10.08 22.27 0.39
C ILE A 125 9.83 23.54 1.18
N VAL A 126 9.57 23.39 2.47
CA VAL A 126 9.32 24.50 3.39
C VAL A 126 10.39 24.55 4.48
N ALA A 127 10.72 25.76 4.93
CA ALA A 127 11.59 25.97 6.06
C ALA A 127 10.83 26.70 7.17
N PHE A 128 10.89 26.19 8.38
CA PHE A 128 10.42 26.85 9.59
C PHE A 128 11.50 27.80 10.12
N ASP A 129 11.11 28.86 10.78
CA ASP A 129 12.02 29.84 11.40
C ASP A 129 12.72 29.30 12.65
N LYS A 130 12.23 28.18 13.23
CA LYS A 130 12.84 27.45 14.34
C LYS A 130 12.57 25.94 14.19
N ASP A 131 13.26 25.12 14.97
CA ASP A 131 12.96 23.68 15.03
C ASP A 131 11.50 23.46 15.49
N PHE A 132 10.76 22.66 14.72
CA PHE A 132 9.34 22.46 14.92
C PHE A 132 8.96 20.99 14.68
N ASP A 133 8.34 20.37 15.70
CA ASP A 133 7.79 19.02 15.56
C ASP A 133 6.38 19.09 14.96
N VAL A 134 6.32 18.86 13.66
CA VAL A 134 5.06 18.88 12.90
C VAL A 134 4.06 17.82 13.35
N TYR A 135 4.52 16.77 14.04
CA TYR A 135 3.69 15.65 14.47
C TYR A 135 3.06 15.83 15.83
N ALA A 136 3.64 16.67 16.72
CA ALA A 136 3.21 16.82 18.11
C ALA A 136 1.74 17.22 18.27
N SER A 137 1.26 18.13 17.44
CA SER A 137 -0.14 18.60 17.42
C SER A 137 -0.84 18.32 16.08
N GLY A 138 -0.27 17.41 15.27
CA GLY A 138 -0.82 17.05 13.98
C GLY A 138 -2.06 16.16 14.10
N SER A 139 -2.84 16.13 13.05
CA SER A 139 -4.00 15.25 12.92
C SER A 139 -3.73 14.06 12.00
N MET A 140 -4.53 12.99 12.15
CA MET A 140 -4.44 11.80 11.33
C MET A 140 -4.76 12.14 9.86
N PRO A 141 -3.88 11.81 8.90
CA PRO A 141 -4.05 12.14 7.50
C PRO A 141 -5.03 11.17 6.81
N LEU A 142 -6.33 11.30 7.13
CA LEU A 142 -7.35 10.47 6.49
C LEU A 142 -7.35 10.69 4.97
N PRO A 143 -7.62 9.64 4.19
CA PRO A 143 -7.69 9.75 2.72
C PRO A 143 -8.77 10.72 2.24
N PRO A 144 -8.62 11.34 1.05
CA PRO A 144 -9.53 12.38 0.56
C PRO A 144 -10.97 11.89 0.27
N TYR A 145 -11.20 10.58 0.15
CA TYR A 145 -12.54 10.01 0.02
C TYR A 145 -13.28 9.87 1.36
N VAL A 146 -12.60 10.04 2.50
CA VAL A 146 -13.22 10.21 3.81
C VAL A 146 -13.58 11.68 3.96
N ASN A 147 -14.86 11.98 3.70
CA ASN A 147 -15.40 13.35 3.61
C ASN A 147 -15.77 13.92 4.99
N ARG A 148 -14.85 13.84 5.95
CA ARG A 148 -14.98 14.43 7.28
C ARG A 148 -13.60 14.76 7.86
N PRO A 149 -13.51 15.70 8.80
CA PRO A 149 -12.31 15.87 9.60
C PRO A 149 -11.98 14.58 10.35
N SER A 150 -10.68 14.37 10.65
CA SER A 150 -10.27 13.33 11.60
C SER A 150 -10.73 13.69 13.01
N ASP A 151 -11.13 12.68 13.78
CA ASP A 151 -11.45 12.83 15.19
C ASP A 151 -10.52 11.95 16.06
N GLU A 152 -10.65 12.03 17.38
CA GLU A 152 -9.79 11.30 18.32
C GLU A 152 -9.81 9.78 18.09
N SER A 153 -10.94 9.24 17.64
CA SER A 153 -11.05 7.80 17.35
C SER A 153 -10.17 7.36 16.19
N ASP A 154 -9.92 8.23 15.21
CA ASP A 154 -9.10 7.90 14.05
C ASP A 154 -7.63 7.67 14.42
N ALA A 155 -7.11 8.27 15.48
CA ALA A 155 -5.75 8.04 15.96
C ALA A 155 -5.50 6.56 16.28
N ALA A 156 -6.51 5.87 16.82
CA ALA A 156 -6.45 4.44 17.11
C ALA A 156 -6.99 3.59 15.96
N ARG A 157 -8.01 4.06 15.23
CA ARG A 157 -8.75 3.25 14.25
C ARG A 157 -8.13 3.29 12.85
N TYR A 158 -7.41 4.36 12.48
CA TYR A 158 -6.61 4.45 11.25
C TYR A 158 -5.17 3.97 11.46
N GLN A 159 -5.00 3.04 12.40
CA GLN A 159 -3.76 2.33 12.73
C GLN A 159 -4.03 0.84 12.86
N THR A 160 -3.10 0.01 12.41
CA THR A 160 -3.15 -1.43 12.69
C THR A 160 -2.79 -1.70 14.15
N VAL A 161 -3.27 -2.81 14.72
CA VAL A 161 -2.94 -3.21 16.11
C VAL A 161 -1.47 -3.60 16.27
N PHE A 162 -0.77 -3.78 15.15
CA PHE A 162 0.64 -4.16 15.09
C PHE A 162 1.53 -3.04 14.49
N ALA A 163 1.02 -1.82 14.35
CA ALA A 163 1.79 -0.68 13.83
C ALA A 163 2.97 -0.37 14.74
N ARG A 164 4.20 -0.46 14.19
CA ARG A 164 5.45 -0.31 14.93
C ARG A 164 6.36 0.75 14.33
N GLU A 165 6.72 0.62 13.06
CA GLU A 165 7.73 1.44 12.39
C GLU A 165 7.13 2.76 11.88
N PRO A 166 7.46 3.93 12.47
CA PRO A 166 6.88 5.21 12.08
C PRO A 166 7.40 5.69 10.72
N GLY A 167 6.55 6.28 9.87
CA GLY A 167 7.00 6.84 8.59
C GLY A 167 5.95 6.90 7.49
N ALA A 168 4.75 6.38 7.69
CA ALA A 168 3.69 6.40 6.68
C ALA A 168 2.76 7.62 6.83
N VAL A 169 2.20 8.08 5.72
CA VAL A 169 1.10 9.05 5.68
C VAL A 169 -0.25 8.39 5.35
N ALA A 170 -0.24 7.09 5.07
CA ALA A 170 -1.46 6.29 4.91
C ALA A 170 -1.33 4.93 5.60
N ALA A 171 -2.44 4.42 6.13
CA ALA A 171 -2.46 3.12 6.79
C ALA A 171 -2.39 1.96 5.77
N PRO A 172 -1.76 0.82 6.11
CA PRO A 172 -1.89 -0.42 5.37
C PRO A 172 -3.27 -1.04 5.67
N THR A 173 -4.30 -0.54 4.97
CA THR A 173 -5.71 -0.64 5.36
C THR A 173 -6.24 -2.07 5.46
N ALA A 174 -5.71 -3.03 4.69
CA ALA A 174 -6.06 -4.44 4.82
C ALA A 174 -5.67 -5.02 6.20
N GLY A 175 -4.68 -4.43 6.87
CA GLY A 175 -4.30 -4.79 8.23
C GLY A 175 -5.25 -4.28 9.31
N LEU A 176 -6.14 -3.34 8.99
CA LEU A 176 -7.08 -2.75 9.96
C LEU A 176 -8.15 -3.74 10.44
N HIS A 177 -8.38 -4.82 9.70
CA HIS A 177 -9.33 -5.87 10.08
C HIS A 177 -8.82 -6.77 11.21
N PHE A 178 -7.50 -6.87 11.36
CA PHE A 178 -6.91 -7.75 12.37
C PHE A 178 -7.08 -7.21 13.79
N THR A 179 -7.27 -8.15 14.70
CA THR A 179 -7.18 -7.93 16.15
C THR A 179 -5.94 -8.67 16.68
N SER A 180 -5.49 -8.33 17.89
CA SER A 180 -4.37 -9.02 18.53
C SER A 180 -4.66 -10.51 18.75
N GLU A 181 -5.90 -10.85 19.03
CA GLU A 181 -6.37 -12.22 19.23
C GLU A 181 -6.20 -13.04 17.93
N ILE A 182 -6.72 -12.54 16.79
CA ILE A 182 -6.58 -13.22 15.50
C ILE A 182 -5.09 -13.43 15.17
N LEU A 183 -4.25 -12.39 15.37
CA LEU A 183 -2.83 -12.49 15.08
C LEU A 183 -2.12 -13.53 15.95
N SER A 184 -2.49 -13.65 17.24
CA SER A 184 -1.88 -14.63 18.13
C SER A 184 -2.15 -16.09 17.74
N GLU A 185 -3.17 -16.33 16.91
CA GLU A 185 -3.61 -17.66 16.49
C GLU A 185 -3.07 -18.10 15.11
N ILE A 186 -2.38 -17.21 14.38
CA ILE A 186 -1.91 -17.48 13.01
C ILE A 186 -0.39 -17.29 12.87
N PRO A 187 0.29 -18.13 12.07
CA PRO A 187 1.69 -17.90 11.73
C PRO A 187 1.83 -16.60 10.92
N HIS A 188 2.64 -15.67 11.42
CA HIS A 188 2.81 -14.39 10.75
C HIS A 188 4.21 -13.79 10.89
N THR A 189 4.51 -12.85 10.01
CA THR A 189 5.71 -12.01 10.06
C THR A 189 5.38 -10.62 9.50
N PHE A 190 6.34 -9.70 9.66
CA PHE A 190 6.16 -8.31 9.24
C PHE A 190 7.22 -7.90 8.22
N VAL A 191 6.78 -7.08 7.27
CA VAL A 191 7.62 -6.25 6.43
C VAL A 191 7.22 -4.80 6.68
N THR A 192 8.10 -3.86 6.42
CA THR A 192 7.77 -2.44 6.51
C THR A 192 7.71 -1.84 5.12
N LEU A 193 6.66 -1.09 4.80
CA LEU A 193 6.59 -0.17 3.66
C LEU A 193 5.91 1.10 4.14
N HIS A 194 6.60 2.21 4.08
CA HIS A 194 6.03 3.51 4.45
C HIS A 194 5.17 4.04 3.31
N VAL A 195 3.86 3.89 3.48
CA VAL A 195 2.87 4.25 2.46
C VAL A 195 2.85 5.76 2.27
N GLY A 196 3.20 6.19 1.07
CA GLY A 196 3.22 7.58 0.66
C GLY A 196 1.86 8.10 0.15
N PRO A 197 1.78 9.40 -0.19
CA PRO A 197 0.55 10.02 -0.68
C PRO A 197 0.16 9.53 -2.09
N GLY A 198 1.09 8.94 -2.83
CA GLY A 198 0.86 8.41 -4.18
C GLY A 198 -0.29 7.42 -4.27
N THR A 199 -0.57 6.68 -3.18
CA THR A 199 -1.70 5.73 -3.11
C THR A 199 -3.07 6.41 -3.25
N PHE A 200 -3.16 7.72 -2.96
CA PHE A 200 -4.39 8.51 -3.09
C PHE A 200 -4.48 9.29 -4.41
N LEU A 201 -3.42 9.31 -5.20
CA LEU A 201 -3.40 10.06 -6.45
C LEU A 201 -4.03 9.24 -7.58
N PRO A 202 -4.90 9.85 -8.39
CA PRO A 202 -5.49 9.17 -9.54
C PRO A 202 -4.45 8.92 -10.63
N VAL A 203 -4.56 7.81 -11.34
CA VAL A 203 -3.84 7.59 -12.59
C VAL A 203 -4.32 8.60 -13.62
N ARG A 204 -3.40 9.35 -14.23
CA ARG A 204 -3.73 10.45 -15.16
C ARG A 204 -3.60 10.05 -16.63
N SER A 205 -2.77 9.07 -16.94
CA SER A 205 -2.57 8.59 -18.32
C SER A 205 -3.61 7.53 -18.68
N GLU A 206 -4.24 7.66 -19.86
CA GLU A 206 -5.11 6.59 -20.40
C GLU A 206 -4.30 5.34 -20.77
N ASN A 207 -3.05 5.49 -21.19
CA ASN A 207 -2.10 4.39 -21.34
C ASN A 207 -1.45 4.10 -19.98
N ILE A 208 -1.82 3.00 -19.34
CA ILE A 208 -1.33 2.65 -18.01
C ILE A 208 0.18 2.40 -17.95
N ALA A 209 0.80 2.00 -19.05
CA ALA A 209 2.25 1.77 -19.11
C ALA A 209 3.09 3.06 -18.96
N GLU A 210 2.47 4.24 -19.15
CA GLU A 210 3.11 5.54 -18.97
C GLU A 210 3.02 6.05 -17.52
N HIS A 211 2.18 5.40 -16.69
CA HIS A 211 2.06 5.78 -15.29
C HIS A 211 3.33 5.44 -14.52
N ARG A 212 3.80 6.38 -13.72
CA ARG A 212 4.93 6.20 -12.80
C ARG A 212 4.45 6.19 -11.37
N MET A 213 4.80 5.13 -10.65
CA MET A 213 4.56 5.06 -9.21
C MET A 213 5.55 5.96 -8.47
N HIS A 214 5.09 6.58 -7.39
CA HIS A 214 5.99 7.20 -6.43
C HIS A 214 6.80 6.11 -5.72
N ALA A 215 8.09 6.38 -5.52
CA ALA A 215 8.95 5.50 -4.74
C ALA A 215 8.53 5.53 -3.25
N GLU A 216 8.46 4.37 -2.64
CA GLU A 216 8.12 4.17 -1.23
C GLU A 216 9.22 3.35 -0.55
N ARG A 217 9.66 3.81 0.62
CA ARG A 217 10.71 3.12 1.39
C ARG A 217 10.16 1.85 2.02
N PHE A 218 10.94 0.77 1.92
CA PHE A 218 10.59 -0.51 2.54
C PHE A 218 11.79 -1.14 3.26
N SER A 219 11.50 -2.11 4.12
CA SER A 219 12.50 -2.97 4.73
C SER A 219 11.95 -4.38 5.02
N ILE A 220 12.86 -5.36 4.95
CA ILE A 220 12.65 -6.75 5.37
C ILE A 220 13.78 -7.11 6.32
N SER A 221 13.44 -7.51 7.54
CA SER A 221 14.43 -7.95 8.52
C SER A 221 14.96 -9.36 8.19
N PRO A 222 16.15 -9.76 8.69
CA PRO A 222 16.67 -11.12 8.55
C PRO A 222 15.68 -12.18 9.05
N GLU A 223 15.06 -11.94 10.20
CA GLU A 223 14.06 -12.87 10.77
C GLU A 223 12.83 -13.02 9.87
N ALA A 224 12.35 -11.92 9.27
CA ALA A 224 11.23 -11.96 8.35
C ALA A 224 11.58 -12.71 7.07
N ALA A 225 12.76 -12.46 6.50
CA ALA A 225 13.25 -13.16 5.32
C ALA A 225 13.35 -14.67 5.55
N ASP A 226 13.94 -15.09 6.68
CA ASP A 226 14.04 -16.50 7.04
C ASP A 226 12.68 -17.17 7.16
N LYS A 227 11.71 -16.54 7.83
CA LYS A 227 10.33 -17.05 7.93
C LYS A 227 9.66 -17.20 6.57
N ILE A 228 9.82 -16.17 5.70
CA ILE A 228 9.24 -16.17 4.35
C ILE A 228 9.83 -17.28 3.50
N ASN A 229 11.16 -17.46 3.54
CA ASN A 229 11.84 -18.49 2.75
C ASN A 229 11.53 -19.93 3.20
N ASN A 230 11.13 -20.12 4.44
CA ASN A 230 10.76 -21.43 5.00
C ASN A 230 9.25 -21.73 4.90
N ALA A 231 8.43 -20.79 4.46
CA ALA A 231 6.99 -20.99 4.32
C ALA A 231 6.65 -21.78 3.04
N GLN A 232 5.58 -22.56 3.10
CA GLN A 232 5.10 -23.31 1.93
C GLN A 232 4.20 -22.45 1.04
N ARG A 233 3.48 -21.49 1.64
CA ARG A 233 2.56 -20.58 0.94
C ARG A 233 2.55 -19.23 1.65
N ILE A 234 2.66 -18.15 0.88
CA ILE A 234 2.70 -16.79 1.38
C ILE A 234 1.34 -16.10 1.15
N VAL A 235 0.75 -15.65 2.25
CA VAL A 235 -0.49 -14.85 2.25
C VAL A 235 -0.13 -13.41 2.54
N ALA A 236 -0.11 -12.55 1.52
CA ALA A 236 0.16 -11.12 1.71
C ALA A 236 -1.08 -10.39 2.24
N VAL A 237 -0.90 -9.54 3.24
CA VAL A 237 -1.94 -8.65 3.75
C VAL A 237 -1.71 -7.25 3.24
N GLY A 238 -2.55 -6.84 2.30
CA GLY A 238 -2.47 -5.56 1.60
C GLY A 238 -1.54 -5.60 0.38
N THR A 239 -1.86 -4.72 -0.54
CA THR A 239 -1.06 -4.50 -1.75
C THR A 239 0.35 -4.00 -1.44
N THR A 240 0.55 -3.37 -0.28
CA THR A 240 1.85 -2.89 0.21
C THR A 240 2.79 -4.05 0.56
N ALA A 241 2.34 -5.04 1.33
CA ALA A 241 3.13 -6.23 1.63
C ALA A 241 3.46 -7.01 0.34
N MET A 242 2.47 -7.17 -0.56
CA MET A 242 2.69 -7.80 -1.86
C MET A 242 3.76 -7.08 -2.68
N ARG A 243 3.72 -5.74 -2.75
CA ARG A 243 4.71 -4.97 -3.51
C ARG A 243 6.12 -5.12 -2.94
N VAL A 244 6.29 -5.15 -1.62
CA VAL A 244 7.60 -5.40 -0.99
C VAL A 244 8.13 -6.78 -1.39
N LEU A 245 7.33 -7.82 -1.25
CA LEU A 245 7.72 -9.20 -1.54
C LEU A 245 8.11 -9.38 -3.02
N GLU A 246 7.28 -8.89 -3.93
CA GLU A 246 7.55 -9.00 -5.36
C GLU A 246 8.74 -8.13 -5.82
N THR A 247 8.92 -6.94 -5.24
CA THR A 247 10.10 -6.09 -5.50
C THR A 247 11.39 -6.81 -5.11
N THR A 248 11.42 -7.37 -3.90
CA THR A 248 12.60 -8.09 -3.38
C THR A 248 12.95 -9.28 -4.25
N ALA A 249 11.96 -10.09 -4.62
CA ALA A 249 12.17 -11.24 -5.51
C ALA A 249 12.70 -10.84 -6.89
N LEU A 250 12.23 -9.72 -7.45
CA LEU A 250 12.72 -9.20 -8.72
C LEU A 250 14.17 -8.71 -8.61
N GLN A 251 14.52 -8.01 -7.52
CA GLN A 251 15.87 -7.48 -7.30
C GLN A 251 16.88 -8.60 -7.08
N THR A 252 16.56 -9.60 -6.28
CA THR A 252 17.41 -10.77 -6.02
C THR A 252 17.74 -11.51 -7.31
N ARG A 253 16.74 -11.69 -8.18
CA ARG A 253 16.92 -12.33 -9.49
C ARG A 253 17.87 -11.52 -10.39
N LEU A 254 17.66 -10.21 -10.52
CA LEU A 254 18.51 -9.35 -11.36
C LEU A 254 19.96 -9.41 -10.89
N LEU A 255 20.20 -9.38 -9.58
CA LEU A 255 21.55 -9.54 -9.02
C LEU A 255 22.15 -10.91 -9.35
N GLY A 256 21.37 -11.99 -9.21
CA GLY A 256 21.80 -13.34 -9.57
C GLY A 256 22.15 -13.50 -11.04
N GLU A 257 21.38 -12.89 -11.96
CA GLU A 257 21.65 -12.89 -13.40
C GLU A 257 22.95 -12.12 -13.73
N ILE A 258 23.19 -10.96 -13.10
CA ILE A 258 24.41 -10.16 -13.28
C ILE A 258 25.63 -10.93 -12.79
N VAL A 259 25.57 -11.52 -11.60
CA VAL A 259 26.68 -12.32 -11.03
C VAL A 259 26.93 -13.58 -11.85
N GLY A 260 25.87 -14.26 -12.28
CA GLY A 260 25.96 -15.44 -13.14
C GLY A 260 26.54 -15.17 -14.52
N GLN A 261 26.31 -13.99 -15.10
CA GLN A 261 26.95 -13.55 -16.35
C GLN A 261 28.42 -13.23 -16.16
N ALA A 262 28.82 -12.63 -15.03
CA ALA A 262 30.21 -12.31 -14.72
C ALA A 262 31.07 -13.56 -14.54
N HIS A 263 30.53 -14.71 -14.21
CA HIS A 263 31.24 -15.98 -14.00
C HIS A 263 31.21 -16.93 -15.22
N ARG A 264 30.48 -16.58 -16.29
CA ARG A 264 30.48 -17.38 -17.53
C ARG A 264 31.67 -16.99 -18.41
N LEU A 265 32.80 -17.69 -18.22
CA LEU A 265 33.80 -17.80 -19.28
C LEU A 265 33.15 -18.52 -20.48
N PRO A 266 33.51 -18.15 -21.72
CA PRO A 266 32.94 -18.79 -22.91
C PRO A 266 33.41 -20.24 -23.02
N SER A 267 32.57 -21.17 -22.60
CA SER A 267 32.75 -22.59 -22.93
C SER A 267 31.85 -22.94 -24.11
N ALA A 268 32.49 -23.54 -25.10
CA ALA A 268 31.88 -23.95 -26.37
C ALA A 268 30.78 -25.00 -26.15
N GLY A 269 29.61 -24.77 -26.79
CA GLY A 269 28.71 -25.80 -27.29
C GLY A 269 27.85 -26.53 -26.27
N GLY A 270 26.69 -25.95 -25.97
CA GLY A 270 25.54 -26.64 -25.38
C GLY A 270 24.34 -25.73 -25.40
N ALA A 271 23.21 -26.16 -25.99
CA ALA A 271 21.95 -25.42 -25.91
C ALA A 271 21.56 -25.22 -24.43
N PRO A 272 21.12 -24.03 -24.00
CA PRO A 272 20.69 -23.82 -22.63
C PRO A 272 19.44 -24.66 -22.36
N ALA A 273 19.54 -25.62 -21.45
CA ALA A 273 18.36 -26.25 -20.88
C ALA A 273 17.47 -25.18 -20.25
N LEU A 274 16.18 -25.20 -20.53
CA LEU A 274 15.18 -24.39 -19.86
C LEU A 274 15.26 -24.73 -18.36
N GLN A 275 16.02 -23.93 -17.61
CA GLN A 275 16.04 -24.04 -16.15
C GLN A 275 14.65 -23.63 -15.66
N GLN A 276 14.01 -24.51 -14.89
CA GLN A 276 12.83 -24.12 -14.11
C GLN A 276 13.25 -22.93 -13.22
N PRO A 277 12.38 -21.92 -13.06
CA PRO A 277 12.71 -20.80 -12.20
C PRO A 277 12.99 -21.36 -10.80
N GLU A 278 14.18 -21.12 -10.30
CA GLU A 278 14.56 -21.35 -8.91
C GLU A 278 13.53 -20.64 -8.01
N PRO A 279 13.13 -21.28 -6.89
CA PRO A 279 12.23 -20.60 -5.95
C PRO A 279 12.81 -19.25 -5.55
N SER A 280 11.98 -18.21 -5.61
CA SER A 280 12.43 -16.84 -5.36
C SER A 280 12.86 -16.71 -3.90
N HIS A 281 14.16 -16.59 -3.66
CA HIS A 281 14.72 -16.35 -2.35
C HIS A 281 14.57 -14.87 -1.97
N ILE A 282 14.06 -14.60 -0.77
CA ILE A 282 13.93 -13.24 -0.21
C ILE A 282 15.14 -12.94 0.64
N GLU A 283 15.89 -11.90 0.26
CA GLU A 283 17.02 -11.40 1.04
C GLU A 283 16.55 -10.31 2.01
N PRO A 284 17.14 -10.27 3.23
CA PRO A 284 16.91 -9.15 4.14
C PRO A 284 17.52 -7.88 3.53
N GLN A 285 16.70 -6.84 3.42
CA GLN A 285 17.14 -5.59 2.81
C GLN A 285 16.28 -4.40 3.20
N SER A 286 16.79 -3.21 2.96
CA SER A 286 16.07 -1.94 2.95
C SER A 286 16.29 -1.21 1.64
N GLY A 287 15.29 -0.54 1.14
CA GLY A 287 15.38 0.14 -0.14
C GLY A 287 14.11 0.91 -0.47
N GLU A 288 13.95 1.22 -1.73
CA GLU A 288 12.76 1.88 -2.27
C GLU A 288 12.12 1.00 -3.35
N THR A 289 10.79 1.09 -3.46
CA THR A 289 10.01 0.42 -4.49
C THR A 289 9.08 1.41 -5.18
N ASP A 290 9.16 1.46 -6.48
CA ASP A 290 8.21 2.09 -7.40
C ASP A 290 7.48 1.05 -8.25
N LEU A 291 7.51 -0.22 -7.81
CA LEU A 291 6.93 -1.33 -8.55
C LEU A 291 5.44 -1.11 -8.85
N PHE A 292 5.13 -0.99 -10.13
CA PHE A 292 3.77 -0.90 -10.64
C PHE A 292 3.34 -2.26 -11.20
N ILE A 293 2.41 -2.91 -10.49
CA ILE A 293 1.88 -4.23 -10.86
C ILE A 293 0.57 -4.05 -11.64
N TYR A 294 0.56 -4.51 -12.89
CA TYR A 294 -0.63 -4.56 -13.77
C TYR A 294 -0.50 -5.75 -14.74
N PRO A 295 -1.58 -6.23 -15.36
CA PRO A 295 -1.51 -7.35 -16.32
C PRO A 295 -0.74 -7.01 -17.61
N PRO A 296 0.13 -7.93 -18.11
CA PRO A 296 0.50 -9.21 -17.50
C PRO A 296 1.62 -9.04 -16.46
N PHE A 297 1.49 -9.68 -15.32
CA PHE A 297 2.55 -9.74 -14.29
C PHE A 297 2.66 -11.18 -13.76
N THR A 298 3.88 -11.66 -13.57
CA THR A 298 4.16 -12.98 -12.99
C THR A 298 4.57 -12.82 -11.54
N PHE A 299 3.68 -13.20 -10.64
CA PHE A 299 3.96 -13.24 -9.21
C PHE A 299 4.93 -14.36 -8.88
N ARG A 300 5.85 -14.10 -7.96
CA ARG A 300 6.99 -14.96 -7.64
C ARG A 300 6.97 -15.49 -6.22
N VAL A 301 6.35 -14.74 -5.33
CA VAL A 301 6.39 -15.01 -3.88
C VAL A 301 4.99 -15.12 -3.31
N VAL A 302 4.06 -14.27 -3.77
CA VAL A 302 2.73 -14.19 -3.15
C VAL A 302 1.77 -15.20 -3.77
N ASP A 303 1.25 -16.10 -2.93
CA ASP A 303 0.30 -17.15 -3.31
C ASP A 303 -1.16 -16.73 -3.08
N ALA A 304 -1.42 -15.97 -2.03
CA ALA A 304 -2.74 -15.46 -1.69
C ALA A 304 -2.66 -14.01 -1.21
N LEU A 305 -3.73 -13.25 -1.41
CA LEU A 305 -3.80 -11.82 -1.07
C LEU A 305 -5.08 -11.51 -0.30
N LEU A 306 -4.93 -10.93 0.90
CA LEU A 306 -6.00 -10.24 1.60
C LEU A 306 -5.89 -8.75 1.31
N THR A 307 -6.95 -8.10 0.82
CA THR A 307 -6.94 -6.68 0.50
C THR A 307 -8.34 -6.07 0.62
N ASN A 308 -8.43 -4.74 0.72
CA ASN A 308 -9.72 -4.02 0.65
C ASN A 308 -10.20 -3.88 -0.79
N PHE A 309 -11.43 -3.44 -0.98
CA PHE A 309 -11.95 -3.03 -2.29
C PHE A 309 -11.35 -1.67 -2.70
N HIS A 310 -10.91 -1.57 -3.95
CA HIS A 310 -10.17 -0.43 -4.48
C HIS A 310 -11.00 0.47 -5.39
N LEU A 311 -10.53 1.72 -5.61
CA LEU A 311 -11.14 2.70 -6.51
C LEU A 311 -11.22 2.19 -7.96
N PRO A 312 -12.28 2.60 -8.71
CA PRO A 312 -12.22 2.54 -10.16
C PRO A 312 -10.99 3.29 -10.68
N ARG A 313 -10.40 2.79 -11.75
CA ARG A 313 -9.23 3.37 -12.44
C ARG A 313 -8.00 3.56 -11.56
N SER A 314 -7.84 2.76 -10.49
CA SER A 314 -6.70 2.85 -9.57
C SER A 314 -5.62 1.81 -9.91
N THR A 315 -4.38 2.13 -9.54
CA THR A 315 -3.24 1.21 -9.61
C THR A 315 -3.48 -0.07 -8.82
N LEU A 316 -4.22 0.02 -7.71
CA LEU A 316 -4.53 -1.11 -6.85
C LEU A 316 -5.57 -2.05 -7.48
N LEU A 317 -6.56 -1.52 -8.23
CA LEU A 317 -7.48 -2.36 -9.02
C LEU A 317 -6.74 -3.10 -10.12
N MET A 318 -5.73 -2.48 -10.73
CA MET A 318 -4.85 -3.12 -11.71
C MET A 318 -4.03 -4.24 -11.09
N LEU A 319 -3.49 -4.04 -9.89
CA LEU A 319 -2.73 -5.04 -9.16
C LEU A 319 -3.58 -6.28 -8.87
N VAL A 320 -4.77 -6.13 -8.29
CA VAL A 320 -5.65 -7.28 -8.01
C VAL A 320 -6.13 -7.96 -9.30
N SER A 321 -6.29 -7.19 -10.39
CA SER A 321 -6.60 -7.72 -11.72
C SER A 321 -5.44 -8.51 -12.31
N ALA A 322 -4.19 -8.12 -12.06
CA ALA A 322 -3.02 -8.91 -12.43
C ALA A 322 -2.95 -10.22 -11.65
N PHE A 323 -3.39 -10.20 -10.38
CA PHE A 323 -3.31 -11.35 -9.49
C PHE A 323 -4.41 -12.40 -9.72
N ALA A 324 -5.64 -11.98 -10.03
CA ALA A 324 -6.78 -12.89 -10.14
C ALA A 324 -7.43 -12.95 -11.53
N GLY A 325 -6.95 -12.12 -12.46
CA GLY A 325 -7.58 -11.94 -13.77
C GLY A 325 -8.63 -10.81 -13.75
N ARG A 326 -8.49 -9.89 -14.73
CA ARG A 326 -9.31 -8.67 -14.79
C ARG A 326 -10.82 -8.95 -14.81
N GLU A 327 -11.26 -9.88 -15.65
CA GLU A 327 -12.69 -10.18 -15.82
C GLU A 327 -13.31 -10.74 -14.53
N PHE A 328 -12.56 -11.59 -13.82
CA PHE A 328 -13.00 -12.16 -12.56
C PHE A 328 -13.09 -11.09 -11.46
N ILE A 329 -12.09 -10.19 -11.40
CA ILE A 329 -12.10 -9.08 -10.45
C ILE A 329 -13.26 -8.12 -10.72
N LEU A 330 -13.49 -7.71 -11.98
CA LEU A 330 -14.61 -6.82 -12.30
C LEU A 330 -15.96 -7.47 -11.94
N ARG A 331 -16.16 -8.75 -12.23
CA ARG A 331 -17.36 -9.50 -11.79
C ARG A 331 -17.50 -9.50 -10.26
N ALA A 332 -16.41 -9.72 -9.52
CA ALA A 332 -16.45 -9.68 -8.06
C ALA A 332 -16.78 -8.27 -7.51
N TYR A 333 -16.32 -7.23 -8.19
CA TYR A 333 -16.64 -5.85 -7.82
C TYR A 333 -18.09 -5.48 -8.13
N ASP A 334 -18.63 -5.95 -9.26
CA ASP A 334 -20.07 -5.79 -9.59
C ASP A 334 -20.94 -6.49 -8.54
N GLU A 335 -20.59 -7.71 -8.12
CA GLU A 335 -21.25 -8.45 -7.06
C GLU A 335 -21.14 -7.75 -5.70
N ALA A 336 -19.94 -7.20 -5.38
CA ALA A 336 -19.75 -6.44 -4.14
C ALA A 336 -20.61 -5.17 -4.10
N VAL A 337 -20.76 -4.46 -5.21
CA VAL A 337 -21.65 -3.28 -5.33
C VAL A 337 -23.11 -3.70 -5.17
N HIS A 338 -23.53 -4.77 -5.87
CA HIS A 338 -24.89 -5.31 -5.78
C HIS A 338 -25.27 -5.71 -4.35
N ASP A 339 -24.36 -6.39 -3.68
CA ASP A 339 -24.53 -6.89 -2.31
C ASP A 339 -24.21 -5.85 -1.23
N ARG A 340 -23.96 -4.59 -1.67
CA ARG A 340 -23.71 -3.45 -0.79
C ARG A 340 -22.55 -3.68 0.18
N TYR A 341 -21.44 -4.19 -0.30
CA TYR A 341 -20.19 -4.18 0.45
C TYR A 341 -19.72 -2.74 0.70
N ARG A 342 -18.97 -2.55 1.77
CA ARG A 342 -18.34 -1.28 2.10
C ARG A 342 -16.98 -1.20 1.42
N PHE A 343 -16.66 -0.05 0.85
CA PHE A 343 -15.46 0.15 0.05
C PHE A 343 -14.41 0.98 0.76
N TYR A 344 -13.14 0.83 0.37
CA TYR A 344 -11.93 1.53 0.78
C TYR A 344 -11.44 1.24 2.20
N SER A 345 -10.69 2.22 2.80
CA SER A 345 -9.90 2.05 4.02
C SER A 345 -10.67 1.47 5.20
N TYR A 346 -11.90 1.94 5.41
CA TYR A 346 -12.78 1.48 6.49
C TYR A 346 -13.85 0.50 6.02
N GLY A 347 -13.70 0.03 4.79
CA GLY A 347 -14.63 -0.89 4.16
C GLY A 347 -14.42 -2.35 4.54
N ASP A 348 -14.97 -3.21 3.70
CA ASP A 348 -14.85 -4.66 3.76
C ASP A 348 -13.61 -5.12 2.99
N CYS A 349 -13.32 -6.42 3.00
CA CYS A 349 -12.12 -6.96 2.35
C CYS A 349 -12.42 -8.11 1.38
N MET A 350 -11.40 -8.45 0.60
CA MET A 350 -11.35 -9.63 -0.25
C MET A 350 -10.18 -10.51 0.19
N LEU A 351 -10.40 -11.83 0.19
CA LEU A 351 -9.34 -12.83 0.29
C LEU A 351 -9.26 -13.57 -1.05
N ILE A 352 -8.15 -13.39 -1.77
CA ILE A 352 -7.91 -13.95 -3.11
C ILE A 352 -6.97 -15.16 -2.95
N LEU A 353 -7.51 -16.37 -3.26
CA LEU A 353 -6.86 -17.67 -3.09
C LEU A 353 -6.48 -18.30 -4.43
#